data_de662f2b10b449eff867a37803d6c8ba
#
_entry.id   de662f2b10b449eff867a37803d6c8ba
#
_cell.length_a   1.000
_cell.length_b   1.000
_cell.length_c   1.000
_cell.angle_alpha   90.00
_cell.angle_beta   90.00
_cell.angle_gamma   90.00
#
_symmetry.space_group_name_H-M   'P 1'
#
loop_
_entity.id
_entity.type
_entity.pdbx_description
1 polymer ?
#
loop_
_entity_poly.entity_id
_entity_poly.type
_entity_poly.pdbx_seq_one_letter_code
_entity_poly.pdbx_strand_id
1 'polypeptide(L)'
;MLKNVFYIIASIILFFSGLIVYGIFLSTREAPLSELMSIKGIKEIKEPYVIIDRRAYKLDLYAEGVLVKRYRAIFGKNNNGLKTKANDYITPVGDYRVCKIQDDSQYYKLILINYPNE
;
A
#
# COMPACT_ATOMS: atom_id res chain seq x y z
N MET A 1 -10.01 52.04 9.06
CA MET A 1 -9.24 51.32 10.07
C MET A 1 -9.78 49.92 10.34
N LEU A 2 -11.02 49.78 10.72
CA LEU A 2 -11.62 48.47 11.02
C LEU A 2 -11.64 47.52 9.80
N LYS A 3 -11.90 48.05 8.60
CA LYS A 3 -11.89 47.25 7.37
C LYS A 3 -10.51 46.66 7.09
N ASN A 4 -9.46 47.44 7.27
CA ASN A 4 -8.08 46.98 7.03
C ASN A 4 -7.65 45.93 8.03
N VAL A 5 -8.03 46.09 9.31
CA VAL A 5 -7.78 45.09 10.35
C VAL A 5 -8.50 43.79 10.04
N PHE A 6 -9.75 43.87 9.58
CA PHE A 6 -10.53 42.71 9.18
C PHE A 6 -9.85 41.93 8.05
N TYR A 7 -9.38 42.61 7.00
CA TYR A 7 -8.69 41.97 5.88
C TYR A 7 -7.38 41.32 6.32
N ILE A 8 -6.64 41.95 7.20
CA ILE A 8 -5.39 41.36 7.73
C ILE A 8 -5.69 40.09 8.51
N ILE A 9 -6.67 40.11 9.39
CA ILE A 9 -7.07 38.93 10.18
C ILE A 9 -7.57 37.83 9.25
N ALA A 10 -8.41 38.16 8.28
CA ALA A 10 -8.94 37.17 7.31
C ALA A 10 -7.82 36.51 6.50
N SER A 11 -6.81 37.30 6.08
CA SER A 11 -5.69 36.75 5.32
C SER A 11 -4.81 35.80 6.16
N ILE A 12 -4.61 36.15 7.43
CA ILE A 12 -3.86 35.29 8.37
C ILE A 12 -4.59 33.96 8.59
N ILE A 13 -5.90 34.00 8.81
CA ILE A 13 -6.72 32.79 9.00
C ILE A 13 -6.67 31.93 7.75
N LEU A 14 -6.80 32.52 6.56
CA LEU A 14 -6.74 31.82 5.30
C LEU A 14 -5.37 31.13 5.10
N PHE A 15 -4.29 31.82 5.42
CA PHE A 15 -2.93 31.29 5.31
C PHE A 15 -2.73 30.08 6.23
N PHE A 16 -3.09 30.20 7.51
CA PHE A 16 -2.95 29.08 8.45
C PHE A 16 -3.86 27.90 8.11
N SER A 17 -5.09 28.16 7.65
CA SER A 17 -5.98 27.07 7.23
C SER A 17 -5.42 26.33 6.02
N GLY A 18 -4.81 27.04 5.08
CA GLY A 18 -4.12 26.43 3.95
C GLY A 18 -2.96 25.53 4.37
N LEU A 19 -2.17 25.97 5.36
CA LEU A 19 -1.08 25.17 5.90
C LEU A 19 -1.59 23.90 6.57
N ILE A 20 -2.67 23.99 7.32
CA ILE A 20 -3.28 22.81 7.99
C ILE A 20 -3.77 21.81 6.95
N VAL A 21 -4.49 22.25 5.91
CA VAL A 21 -4.98 21.39 4.84
C VAL A 21 -3.81 20.71 4.10
N TYR A 22 -2.76 21.46 3.80
CA TYR A 22 -1.57 20.93 3.15
C TYR A 22 -0.87 19.86 4.01
N GLY A 23 -0.76 20.11 5.32
CA GLY A 23 -0.19 19.15 6.26
C GLY A 23 -1.00 17.87 6.35
N ILE A 24 -2.32 17.96 6.37
CA ILE A 24 -3.21 16.79 6.36
C ILE A 24 -3.02 16.00 5.05
N PHE A 25 -2.98 16.71 3.91
CA PHE A 25 -2.75 16.08 2.61
C PHE A 25 -1.43 15.29 2.59
N LEU A 26 -0.34 15.88 3.08
CA LEU A 26 0.96 15.21 3.14
C LEU A 26 0.94 13.99 4.07
N SER A 27 0.26 14.09 5.22
CA SER A 27 0.23 13.00 6.20
C SER A 27 -0.60 11.81 5.73
N THR A 28 -1.58 12.02 4.84
CA THR A 28 -2.41 10.95 4.30
C THR A 28 -1.87 10.39 2.99
N ARG A 29 -0.88 11.04 2.40
CA ARG A 29 -0.27 10.58 1.14
C ARG A 29 0.60 9.35 1.39
N GLU A 30 0.36 8.29 0.61
CA GLU A 30 1.26 7.15 0.63
C GLU A 30 2.54 7.48 -0.12
N ALA A 31 3.69 7.23 0.52
CA ALA A 31 4.97 7.46 -0.11
C ALA A 31 5.21 6.44 -1.24
N PRO A 32 5.70 6.88 -2.42
CA PRO A 32 6.03 5.94 -3.48
C PRO A 32 7.19 5.03 -3.10
N LEU A 33 7.27 3.86 -3.72
CA LEU A 33 8.29 2.86 -3.43
C LEU A 33 9.71 3.43 -3.57
N SER A 34 9.95 4.24 -4.59
CA SER A 34 11.26 4.86 -4.83
C SER A 34 11.70 5.74 -3.67
N GLU A 35 10.78 6.50 -3.09
CA GLU A 35 11.06 7.35 -1.94
C GLU A 35 11.44 6.53 -0.71
N LEU A 36 10.69 5.46 -0.43
CA LEU A 36 10.97 4.58 0.71
C LEU A 36 12.30 3.85 0.55
N MET A 37 12.63 3.42 -0.66
CA MET A 37 13.92 2.82 -0.96
C MET A 37 15.06 3.80 -0.71
N SER A 38 14.90 5.04 -1.13
CA SER A 38 15.88 6.09 -0.94
C SER A 38 16.12 6.38 0.53
N ILE A 39 15.07 6.49 1.34
CA ILE A 39 15.16 6.73 2.78
C ILE A 39 15.93 5.59 3.48
N LYS A 40 15.72 4.36 3.04
CA LYS A 40 16.35 3.16 3.64
C LYS A 40 17.71 2.83 3.06
N GLY A 41 18.18 3.63 2.10
CA GLY A 41 19.48 3.41 1.44
C GLY A 41 19.48 2.23 0.49
N ILE A 42 18.34 1.81 -0.01
CA ILE A 42 18.20 0.69 -0.94
C ILE A 42 18.22 1.24 -2.36
N LYS A 43 19.25 0.86 -3.13
CA LYS A 43 19.41 1.26 -4.53
C LYS A 43 18.71 0.31 -5.48
N GLU A 44 18.69 -0.97 -5.15
CA GLU A 44 18.14 -2.03 -5.96
C GLU A 44 17.47 -3.07 -5.06
N ILE A 45 16.35 -3.61 -5.51
CA ILE A 45 15.65 -4.66 -4.77
C ILE A 45 16.31 -6.00 -5.09
N LYS A 46 16.97 -6.58 -4.11
CA LYS A 46 17.58 -7.91 -4.21
C LYS A 46 16.84 -8.87 -3.29
N GLU A 47 16.72 -10.12 -3.74
CA GLU A 47 16.06 -11.17 -2.98
C GLU A 47 14.69 -10.74 -2.45
N PRO A 48 13.79 -10.24 -3.33
CA PRO A 48 12.50 -9.75 -2.87
C PRO A 48 11.61 -10.91 -2.43
N TYR A 49 10.88 -10.68 -1.34
CA TYR A 49 9.79 -11.58 -0.96
C TYR A 49 8.66 -10.76 -0.36
N VAL A 50 7.49 -11.37 -0.30
CA VAL A 50 6.27 -10.70 0.13
C VAL A 50 5.63 -11.53 1.22
N ILE A 51 5.23 -10.88 2.30
CA ILE A 51 4.43 -11.49 3.36
C ILE A 51 3.04 -10.90 3.30
N ILE A 52 2.03 -11.75 3.15
CA ILE A 52 0.64 -11.33 3.05
C ILE A 52 -0.11 -11.78 4.29
N ASP A 53 -0.67 -10.83 5.01
CA ASP A 53 -1.46 -11.09 6.21
C ASP A 53 -2.94 -10.85 5.90
N ARG A 54 -3.72 -11.93 5.83
CA ARG A 54 -5.15 -11.87 5.53
C ARG A 54 -5.94 -11.14 6.62
N ARG A 55 -5.58 -11.34 7.87
CA ARG A 55 -6.30 -10.75 9.00
C ARG A 55 -6.09 -9.26 9.10
N ALA A 56 -4.88 -8.80 8.79
CA ALA A 56 -4.53 -7.39 8.85
C ALA A 56 -4.79 -6.65 7.54
N TYR A 57 -5.20 -7.35 6.48
CA TYR A 57 -5.45 -6.78 5.15
C TYR A 57 -4.24 -6.01 4.63
N LYS A 58 -3.07 -6.63 4.74
CA LYS A 58 -1.82 -5.99 4.32
C LYS A 58 -0.92 -6.94 3.56
N LEU A 59 -0.08 -6.34 2.72
CA LEU A 59 0.97 -7.00 1.97
C LEU A 59 2.26 -6.23 2.24
N ASP A 60 3.26 -6.91 2.79
CA ASP A 60 4.55 -6.32 3.12
C ASP A 60 5.60 -6.79 2.12
N LEU A 61 6.27 -5.85 1.47
CA LEU A 61 7.38 -6.13 0.57
C LEU A 61 8.69 -6.03 1.31
N TYR A 62 9.49 -7.08 1.24
CA TYR A 62 10.81 -7.16 1.84
C TYR A 62 11.90 -7.31 0.78
N ALA A 63 13.06 -6.75 1.05
CA ALA A 63 14.26 -6.95 0.25
C ALA A 63 15.43 -7.19 1.21
N GLU A 64 16.14 -8.30 1.05
CA GLU A 64 17.27 -8.69 1.91
C GLU A 64 16.92 -8.69 3.41
N GLY A 65 15.69 -9.10 3.74
CA GLY A 65 15.23 -9.15 5.13
C GLY A 65 14.76 -7.82 5.72
N VAL A 66 14.74 -6.76 4.93
CA VAL A 66 14.33 -5.43 5.37
C VAL A 66 12.97 -5.08 4.78
N LEU A 67 12.05 -4.62 5.63
CA LEU A 67 10.74 -4.15 5.16
C LEU A 67 10.92 -2.88 4.33
N VAL A 68 10.51 -2.94 3.05
CA VAL A 68 10.63 -1.82 2.13
C VAL A 68 9.35 -1.00 2.09
N LYS A 69 8.21 -1.66 1.90
CA LYS A 69 6.93 -0.97 1.82
C LYS A 69 5.79 -1.89 2.26
N ARG A 70 4.77 -1.30 2.85
CA ARG A 70 3.53 -1.96 3.25
C ARG A 70 2.40 -1.45 2.39
N TYR A 71 1.64 -2.38 1.81
CA TYR A 71 0.47 -2.07 0.98
C TYR A 71 -0.79 -2.58 1.64
N ARG A 72 -1.90 -1.93 1.36
CA ARG A 72 -3.21 -2.47 1.69
C ARG A 72 -3.56 -3.57 0.71
N ALA A 73 -4.20 -4.61 1.21
CA ALA A 73 -4.62 -5.74 0.37
C ALA A 73 -6.06 -6.13 0.69
N ILE A 74 -6.76 -6.63 -0.30
CA ILE A 74 -8.08 -7.23 -0.13
C ILE A 74 -8.00 -8.70 -0.54
N PHE A 75 -8.87 -9.50 0.03
CA PHE A 75 -8.82 -10.95 -0.13
C PHE A 75 -10.19 -11.50 -0.51
N GLY A 76 -10.27 -12.83 -0.65
CA GLY A 76 -11.52 -13.51 -0.92
C GLY A 76 -12.60 -13.13 0.10
N LYS A 77 -13.86 -13.19 -0.31
CA LYS A 77 -15.01 -12.75 0.50
C LYS A 77 -15.08 -13.42 1.87
N ASN A 78 -14.63 -14.67 1.97
CA ASN A 78 -14.57 -15.41 3.21
C ASN A 78 -13.11 -15.53 3.64
N ASN A 79 -12.72 -14.78 4.67
CA ASN A 79 -11.35 -14.73 5.14
C ASN A 79 -11.12 -15.56 6.42
N ASN A 80 -12.03 -16.48 6.70
CA ASN A 80 -11.94 -17.35 7.88
C ASN A 80 -11.53 -18.76 7.46
N GLY A 81 -10.56 -19.32 8.18
CA GLY A 81 -10.14 -20.68 7.99
C GLY A 81 -9.25 -20.92 6.78
N LEU A 82 -9.11 -22.17 6.41
CA LEU A 82 -8.26 -22.61 5.31
C LEU A 82 -9.10 -22.90 4.06
N LYS A 83 -8.51 -22.63 2.90
CA LYS A 83 -9.15 -22.95 1.63
C LYS A 83 -9.21 -24.45 1.45
N THR A 84 -10.41 -24.99 1.23
CA THR A 84 -10.64 -26.42 1.03
C THR A 84 -11.12 -26.77 -0.37
N LYS A 85 -11.73 -25.81 -1.08
CA LYS A 85 -12.28 -26.03 -2.42
C LYS A 85 -12.36 -24.72 -3.20
N ALA A 86 -12.55 -24.84 -4.52
CA ALA A 86 -12.84 -23.69 -5.37
C ALA A 86 -14.19 -23.06 -4.99
N ASN A 87 -14.32 -21.76 -5.14
CA ASN A 87 -15.55 -21.00 -4.88
C ASN A 87 -16.01 -20.96 -3.41
N ASP A 88 -15.13 -21.26 -2.45
CA ASP A 88 -15.41 -21.07 -1.04
C ASP A 88 -15.12 -19.63 -0.57
N TYR A 89 -14.67 -18.77 -1.48
CA TYR A 89 -14.31 -17.36 -1.26
C TYR A 89 -13.21 -17.16 -0.22
N ILE A 90 -12.40 -18.18 0.03
CA ILE A 90 -11.26 -18.13 0.95
C ILE A 90 -9.99 -17.96 0.13
N THR A 91 -9.17 -16.97 0.48
CA THR A 91 -7.84 -16.81 -0.09
C THR A 91 -6.92 -17.88 0.49
N PRO A 92 -6.21 -18.68 -0.35
CA PRO A 92 -5.35 -19.75 0.14
C PRO A 92 -4.19 -19.25 0.98
N VAL A 93 -3.75 -20.06 1.92
CA VAL A 93 -2.61 -19.79 2.81
C VAL A 93 -1.50 -20.78 2.48
N GLY A 94 -0.27 -20.33 2.54
CA GLY A 94 0.92 -21.16 2.31
C GLY A 94 2.05 -20.36 1.67
N ASP A 95 3.12 -21.06 1.36
CA ASP A 95 4.27 -20.49 0.66
C ASP A 95 4.12 -20.73 -0.83
N TYR A 96 4.16 -19.66 -1.61
CA TYR A 96 3.96 -19.70 -3.04
C TYR A 96 5.08 -18.96 -3.76
N ARG A 97 5.26 -19.28 -5.04
CA ARG A 97 6.22 -18.60 -5.91
C ARG A 97 5.47 -17.90 -7.04
N VAL A 98 5.98 -16.76 -7.45
CA VAL A 98 5.46 -16.08 -8.63
C VAL A 98 5.89 -16.83 -9.87
N CYS A 99 4.92 -17.29 -10.66
CA CYS A 99 5.17 -18.02 -11.91
C CYS A 99 5.24 -17.10 -13.10
N LYS A 100 4.42 -16.05 -13.12
CA LYS A 100 4.30 -15.16 -14.26
C LYS A 100 3.72 -13.83 -13.84
N ILE A 101 4.21 -12.76 -14.44
CA ILE A 101 3.64 -11.42 -14.33
C ILE A 101 3.21 -11.00 -15.72
N GLN A 102 1.93 -10.59 -15.87
CA GLN A 102 1.42 -10.15 -17.16
C GLN A 102 0.57 -8.90 -17.01
N ASP A 103 0.51 -8.11 -18.07
CA ASP A 103 -0.35 -6.95 -18.10
C ASP A 103 -1.79 -7.38 -18.31
N ASP A 104 -2.72 -6.76 -17.60
CA ASP A 104 -4.14 -7.05 -17.68
C ASP A 104 -4.91 -5.74 -17.77
N SER A 105 -5.79 -5.63 -18.77
CA SER A 105 -6.56 -4.42 -18.99
C SER A 105 -7.57 -4.13 -17.86
N GLN A 106 -7.99 -5.17 -17.14
CA GLN A 106 -8.96 -5.05 -16.06
C GLN A 106 -8.31 -4.73 -14.71
N TYR A 107 -7.13 -5.32 -14.43
CA TYR A 107 -6.47 -5.24 -13.13
C TYR A 107 -5.12 -4.52 -13.16
N TYR A 108 -4.76 -3.91 -14.27
CA TYR A 108 -3.47 -3.28 -14.54
C TYR A 108 -2.34 -4.32 -14.71
N LYS A 109 -2.05 -5.10 -13.69
CA LYS A 109 -1.09 -6.21 -13.76
C LYS A 109 -1.64 -7.41 -13.02
N LEU A 110 -1.34 -8.59 -13.55
CA LEU A 110 -1.73 -9.85 -12.96
C LEU A 110 -0.47 -10.63 -12.59
N ILE A 111 -0.36 -11.00 -11.33
CA ILE A 111 0.75 -11.81 -10.83
C ILE A 111 0.22 -13.20 -10.55
N LEU A 112 0.72 -14.19 -11.29
CA LEU A 112 0.31 -15.57 -11.15
C LEU A 112 1.26 -16.31 -10.21
N ILE A 113 0.68 -17.02 -9.24
CA ILE A 113 1.42 -17.83 -8.29
C ILE A 113 1.21 -19.30 -8.58
N ASN A 114 2.05 -20.16 -8.00
CA ASN A 114 2.01 -21.61 -8.21
C ASN A 114 0.94 -22.32 -7.36
N TYR A 115 -0.23 -21.72 -7.20
CA TYR A 115 -1.34 -22.36 -6.50
C TYR A 115 -2.29 -23.04 -7.51
N PRO A 116 -2.83 -24.23 -7.20
CA PRO A 116 -2.45 -25.06 -6.07
C PRO A 116 -1.05 -25.68 -6.26
N ASN A 117 -0.26 -25.62 -5.19
CA ASN A 117 1.03 -26.30 -5.20
C ASN A 117 0.85 -27.75 -4.75
N GLU A 118 1.61 -28.63 -5.37
CA GLU A 118 1.58 -30.04 -5.03
C GLU A 118 2.35 -30.35 -3.74
#